data_f33fc3a6eaa03005beefa53412af6f23
#
_entry.id   f33fc3a6eaa03005beefa53412af6f23
#
_cell.length_a   1.000
_cell.length_b   1.000
_cell.length_c   1.000
_cell.angle_alpha   90.00
_cell.angle_beta   90.00
_cell.angle_gamma   90.00
#
_symmetry.space_group_name_H-M   'P 1'
#
loop_
_entity.id
_entity.type
_entity.pdbx_description
1 polymer ?
#
loop_
_entity_poly.entity_id
_entity_poly.type
_entity_poly.pdbx_seq_one_letter_code
_entity_poly.pdbx_strand_id
1 'polypeptide(L)'
;MIEALECRGFQNITIIDNASTYEPLIDYLDKSPHRVVRLHQNLGHLALWRSGQFAGIIEREKFILNDSDVAPAEDCPVEITELLDEVLERYPRHTKAGLSLRIDDLPDFYAFKDQVLDWEKPFWETRLDDGHYEAAIDTTFALYRPGVHCDEERWWRSIRTAPPYSAIHLPWYQNTSNITAEDAYYQRAVAGLSSQWSITDPVLLKNQNTELQHQIAALKREISELKANQVVNSAKGMVKTGLESVGMLNVVRELRSRLRRK
;
A
#
# COMPACT_ATOMS: atom_id res chain seq x y z
N MET A 1 8.40 -6.67 -17.97
CA MET A 1 9.15 -5.97 -16.89
C MET A 1 10.66 -6.18 -17.04
N ILE A 2 11.24 -7.39 -16.98
CA ILE A 2 12.70 -7.62 -17.11
C ILE A 2 13.28 -6.98 -18.39
N GLU A 3 12.70 -7.23 -19.55
CA GLU A 3 13.13 -6.60 -20.82
C GLU A 3 13.13 -5.06 -20.76
N ALA A 4 12.15 -4.46 -20.08
CA ALA A 4 12.10 -3.01 -19.91
C ALA A 4 13.25 -2.47 -19.05
N LEU A 5 13.73 -3.25 -18.10
CA LEU A 5 14.91 -2.94 -17.29
C LEU A 5 16.20 -3.13 -18.09
N GLU A 6 16.34 -4.24 -18.81
CA GLU A 6 17.50 -4.54 -19.66
C GLU A 6 17.70 -3.46 -20.74
N CYS A 7 16.62 -3.04 -21.42
CA CYS A 7 16.65 -1.96 -22.40
C CYS A 7 17.11 -0.61 -21.82
N ARG A 8 17.02 -0.43 -20.49
CA ARG A 8 17.50 0.74 -19.76
C ARG A 8 18.87 0.55 -19.11
N GLY A 9 19.56 -0.54 -19.46
CA GLY A 9 20.92 -0.81 -19.02
C GLY A 9 21.05 -1.45 -17.63
N PHE A 10 19.95 -1.87 -16.99
CA PHE A 10 20.03 -2.63 -15.76
C PHE A 10 20.62 -4.01 -16.02
N GLN A 11 21.80 -4.31 -15.45
CA GLN A 11 22.50 -5.58 -15.64
C GLN A 11 22.51 -6.44 -14.38
N ASN A 12 22.55 -5.82 -13.21
CA ASN A 12 22.60 -6.53 -11.92
C ASN A 12 21.18 -6.78 -11.39
N ILE A 13 20.46 -7.66 -12.08
CA ILE A 13 19.08 -8.03 -11.73
C ILE A 13 19.12 -9.34 -10.94
N THR A 14 18.43 -9.35 -9.79
CA THR A 14 18.14 -10.56 -9.03
C THR A 14 16.63 -10.78 -8.98
N ILE A 15 16.18 -11.91 -9.46
CA ILE A 15 14.77 -12.30 -9.43
C ILE A 15 14.52 -13.11 -8.16
N ILE A 16 13.56 -12.69 -7.33
CA ILE A 16 13.11 -13.44 -6.15
C ILE A 16 11.86 -14.21 -6.56
N ASP A 17 12.01 -15.52 -6.74
CA ASP A 17 10.89 -16.41 -7.01
C ASP A 17 10.23 -16.82 -5.69
N ASN A 18 9.02 -16.33 -5.48
CA ASN A 18 8.25 -16.47 -4.25
C ASN A 18 7.45 -17.79 -4.21
N ALA A 19 8.12 -18.90 -4.49
CA ALA A 19 7.58 -20.26 -4.58
C ALA A 19 6.53 -20.43 -5.70
N SER A 20 6.85 -19.96 -6.89
CA SER A 20 5.99 -20.10 -8.07
C SER A 20 5.77 -21.56 -8.47
N THR A 21 4.55 -21.86 -8.93
CA THR A 21 4.13 -23.19 -9.38
C THR A 21 3.55 -23.18 -10.80
N TYR A 22 3.62 -22.05 -11.49
CA TYR A 22 3.19 -21.90 -12.87
C TYR A 22 4.31 -22.35 -13.82
N GLU A 23 4.11 -23.48 -14.49
CA GLU A 23 5.15 -24.12 -15.31
C GLU A 23 5.81 -23.19 -16.36
N PRO A 24 5.06 -22.34 -17.11
CA PRO A 24 5.70 -21.42 -18.05
C PRO A 24 6.62 -20.39 -17.38
N LEU A 25 6.29 -19.95 -16.16
CA LEU A 25 7.16 -19.06 -15.38
C LEU A 25 8.40 -19.80 -14.86
N ILE A 26 8.23 -21.05 -14.40
CA ILE A 26 9.35 -21.89 -13.96
C ILE A 26 10.33 -22.09 -15.12
N ASP A 27 9.84 -22.43 -16.30
CA ASP A 27 10.64 -22.57 -17.52
C ASP A 27 11.38 -21.29 -17.90
N TYR A 28 10.74 -20.13 -17.76
CA TYR A 28 11.36 -18.82 -17.96
C TYR A 28 12.48 -18.57 -16.96
N LEU A 29 12.24 -18.83 -15.68
CA LEU A 29 13.21 -18.63 -14.60
C LEU A 29 14.42 -19.55 -14.73
N ASP A 30 14.23 -20.80 -15.21
CA ASP A 30 15.29 -21.77 -15.44
C ASP A 30 16.23 -21.35 -16.58
N LYS A 31 15.72 -20.59 -17.55
CA LYS A 31 16.46 -20.10 -18.71
C LYS A 31 16.95 -18.65 -18.54
N SER A 32 16.58 -17.99 -17.46
CA SER A 32 16.93 -16.59 -17.19
C SER A 32 18.45 -16.40 -17.11
N PRO A 33 19.03 -15.38 -17.75
CA PRO A 33 20.44 -15.03 -17.58
C PRO A 33 20.71 -14.35 -16.23
N HIS A 34 19.67 -13.96 -15.52
CA HIS A 34 19.77 -13.27 -14.23
C HIS A 34 19.86 -14.24 -13.07
N ARG A 35 20.35 -13.75 -11.95
CA ARG A 35 20.33 -14.50 -10.70
C ARG A 35 18.88 -14.72 -10.26
N VAL A 36 18.48 -15.99 -10.11
CA VAL A 36 17.18 -16.38 -9.56
C VAL A 36 17.37 -16.94 -8.15
N VAL A 37 16.67 -16.35 -7.17
CA VAL A 37 16.64 -16.85 -5.79
C VAL A 37 15.24 -17.43 -5.53
N ARG A 38 15.18 -18.76 -5.42
CA ARG A 38 13.92 -19.49 -5.20
C ARG A 38 13.65 -19.66 -3.72
N LEU A 39 12.51 -19.16 -3.28
CA LEU A 39 12.03 -19.34 -1.92
C LEU A 39 11.24 -20.64 -1.81
N HIS A 40 11.22 -21.24 -0.62
CA HIS A 40 10.49 -22.48 -0.36
C HIS A 40 9.00 -22.29 -0.09
N GLN A 41 8.58 -21.04 0.15
CA GLN A 41 7.18 -20.67 0.42
C GLN A 41 6.92 -19.25 -0.07
N ASN A 42 5.66 -18.95 -0.35
CA ASN A 42 5.22 -17.60 -0.68
C ASN A 42 5.21 -16.74 0.59
N LEU A 43 6.07 -15.71 0.62
CA LEU A 43 6.22 -14.75 1.71
C LEU A 43 5.50 -13.42 1.43
N GLY A 44 4.75 -13.33 0.33
CA GLY A 44 4.05 -12.12 -0.11
C GLY A 44 5.00 -11.05 -0.68
N HIS A 45 4.50 -9.82 -0.82
CA HIS A 45 5.24 -8.69 -1.38
C HIS A 45 6.48 -8.29 -0.56
N LEU A 46 6.55 -8.64 0.71
CA LEU A 46 7.69 -8.39 1.59
C LEU A 46 8.73 -9.53 1.58
N ALA A 47 8.77 -10.37 0.55
CA ALA A 47 9.65 -11.53 0.44
C ALA A 47 11.14 -11.18 0.62
N LEU A 48 11.59 -10.02 0.15
CA LEU A 48 12.96 -9.54 0.33
C LEU A 48 13.36 -9.54 1.81
N TRP A 49 12.53 -8.98 2.68
CA TRP A 49 12.80 -8.90 4.14
C TRP A 49 12.49 -10.21 4.85
N ARG A 50 11.34 -10.81 4.58
CA ARG A 50 10.85 -11.99 5.29
C ARG A 50 11.65 -13.26 5.04
N SER A 51 12.35 -13.35 3.90
CA SER A 51 13.20 -14.49 3.60
C SER A 51 14.49 -14.56 4.45
N GLY A 52 14.94 -13.42 4.99
CA GLY A 52 16.21 -13.30 5.69
C GLY A 52 17.46 -13.46 4.81
N GLN A 53 17.29 -13.82 3.53
CA GLN A 53 18.42 -14.11 2.63
C GLN A 53 19.15 -12.86 2.15
N PHE A 54 18.53 -11.70 2.25
CA PHE A 54 19.03 -10.43 1.73
C PHE A 54 19.49 -9.45 2.81
N ALA A 55 19.60 -9.89 4.07
CA ALA A 55 19.97 -9.03 5.19
C ALA A 55 21.27 -8.23 4.93
N GLY A 56 22.26 -8.84 4.27
CA GLY A 56 23.51 -8.16 3.93
C GLY A 56 23.34 -6.99 2.96
N ILE A 57 22.46 -7.13 1.97
CA ILE A 57 22.12 -6.06 1.01
C ILE A 57 21.32 -4.98 1.72
N ILE A 58 20.25 -5.38 2.43
CA ILE A 58 19.37 -4.46 3.16
C ILE A 58 20.17 -3.56 4.10
N GLU A 59 21.12 -4.13 4.85
CA GLU A 59 21.86 -3.38 5.87
C GLU A 59 22.94 -2.46 5.30
N ARG A 60 23.54 -2.78 4.15
CA ARG A 60 24.78 -2.14 3.74
C ARG A 60 24.76 -1.46 2.38
N GLU A 61 23.75 -1.75 1.54
CA GLU A 61 23.75 -1.30 0.16
C GLU A 61 22.47 -0.48 -0.14
N LYS A 62 22.59 0.46 -1.08
CA LYS A 62 21.42 1.01 -1.78
C LYS A 62 20.99 -0.06 -2.79
N PHE A 63 19.69 -0.34 -2.88
CA PHE A 63 19.14 -1.30 -3.84
C PHE A 63 17.81 -0.80 -4.38
N ILE A 64 17.49 -1.18 -5.61
CA ILE A 64 16.16 -0.97 -6.17
C ILE A 64 15.34 -2.24 -5.92
N LEU A 65 14.18 -2.10 -5.34
CA LEU A 65 13.15 -3.13 -5.29
C LEU A 65 12.05 -2.77 -6.28
N ASN A 66 11.53 -3.77 -6.97
CA ASN A 66 10.41 -3.63 -7.88
C ASN A 66 9.53 -4.86 -7.86
N ASP A 67 8.22 -4.65 -7.89
CA ASP A 67 7.26 -5.71 -8.10
C ASP A 67 7.30 -6.20 -9.56
N SER A 68 7.03 -7.48 -9.78
CA SER A 68 7.14 -8.11 -11.10
C SER A 68 6.16 -7.57 -12.14
N ASP A 69 5.12 -6.88 -11.69
CA ASP A 69 4.04 -6.30 -12.50
C ASP A 69 4.13 -4.77 -12.65
N VAL A 70 5.24 -4.18 -12.22
CA VAL A 70 5.53 -2.75 -12.40
C VAL A 70 6.69 -2.60 -13.40
N ALA A 71 6.53 -1.74 -14.39
CA ALA A 71 7.56 -1.46 -15.38
C ALA A 71 7.73 0.06 -15.56
N PRO A 72 8.96 0.59 -15.75
CA PRO A 72 9.13 1.97 -16.18
C PRO A 72 8.32 2.25 -17.45
N ALA A 73 7.63 3.38 -17.48
CA ALA A 73 6.84 3.78 -18.65
C ALA A 73 7.73 3.92 -19.90
N GLU A 74 7.15 3.81 -21.09
CA GLU A 74 7.91 3.82 -22.34
C GLU A 74 8.73 5.11 -22.50
N ASP A 75 8.15 6.24 -22.14
CA ASP A 75 8.76 7.57 -22.17
C ASP A 75 9.59 7.91 -20.92
N CYS A 76 9.69 7.01 -19.95
CA CYS A 76 10.54 7.18 -18.77
C CYS A 76 12.01 7.20 -19.21
N PRO A 77 12.78 8.25 -18.87
CA PRO A 77 14.21 8.34 -19.18
C PRO A 77 15.01 7.16 -18.63
N VAL A 78 16.19 6.92 -19.19
CA VAL A 78 17.02 5.78 -18.77
C VAL A 78 17.82 6.05 -17.48
N GLU A 79 18.05 7.32 -17.14
CA GLU A 79 18.81 7.78 -15.97
C GLU A 79 18.01 7.69 -14.66
N ILE A 80 17.28 6.57 -14.50
CA ILE A 80 16.38 6.38 -13.34
C ILE A 80 17.18 6.31 -12.04
N THR A 81 18.25 5.53 -12.02
CA THR A 81 19.05 5.30 -10.81
C THR A 81 19.69 6.58 -10.31
N GLU A 82 20.25 7.35 -11.23
CA GLU A 82 20.89 8.64 -10.96
C GLU A 82 19.90 9.62 -10.36
N LEU A 83 18.71 9.74 -10.97
CA LEU A 83 17.66 10.63 -10.45
C LEU A 83 17.22 10.19 -9.06
N LEU A 84 16.93 8.90 -8.84
CA LEU A 84 16.46 8.43 -7.54
C LEU A 84 17.52 8.64 -6.45
N ASP A 85 18.79 8.51 -6.79
CA ASP A 85 19.90 8.79 -5.88
C ASP A 85 20.00 10.28 -5.55
N GLU A 86 19.93 11.15 -6.54
CA GLU A 86 19.88 12.62 -6.34
C GLU A 86 18.70 13.05 -5.47
N VAL A 87 17.51 12.49 -5.71
CA VAL A 87 16.32 12.74 -4.88
C VAL A 87 16.56 12.31 -3.43
N LEU A 88 17.14 11.14 -3.21
CA LEU A 88 17.47 10.70 -1.85
C LEU A 88 18.51 11.61 -1.20
N GLU A 89 19.57 12.04 -1.89
CA GLU A 89 20.56 12.97 -1.33
C GLU A 89 19.91 14.31 -0.92
N ARG A 90 19.00 14.83 -1.75
CA ARG A 90 18.26 16.06 -1.46
C ARG A 90 17.32 15.94 -0.25
N TYR A 91 16.74 14.77 -0.03
CA TYR A 91 15.77 14.52 1.03
C TYR A 91 16.25 13.46 2.05
N PRO A 92 17.24 13.79 2.90
CA PRO A 92 17.93 12.80 3.76
C PRO A 92 17.04 12.16 4.84
N ARG A 93 15.84 12.69 5.08
CA ARG A 93 14.87 12.10 6.03
C ARG A 93 14.02 10.99 5.43
N HIS A 94 14.03 10.85 4.09
CA HIS A 94 13.28 9.82 3.40
C HIS A 94 14.12 8.56 3.23
N THR A 95 13.47 7.43 3.31
CA THR A 95 14.11 6.10 3.30
C THR A 95 14.20 5.50 1.91
N LYS A 96 13.34 5.94 1.01
CA LYS A 96 13.29 5.50 -0.38
C LYS A 96 12.73 6.58 -1.29
N ALA A 97 13.15 6.54 -2.55
CA ALA A 97 12.59 7.31 -3.65
C ALA A 97 12.24 6.37 -4.80
N GLY A 98 11.12 6.57 -5.46
CA GLY A 98 10.67 5.66 -6.51
C GLY A 98 9.81 6.33 -7.55
N LEU A 99 9.54 5.57 -8.62
CA LEU A 99 8.72 6.03 -9.73
C LEU A 99 7.25 6.18 -9.28
N SER A 100 6.61 7.28 -9.68
CA SER A 100 5.16 7.42 -9.58
C SER A 100 4.48 6.44 -10.53
N LEU A 101 3.37 5.86 -10.11
CA LEU A 101 2.55 5.03 -10.99
C LEU A 101 1.68 5.93 -11.88
N ARG A 102 1.74 5.72 -13.19
CA ARG A 102 0.97 6.49 -14.17
C ARG A 102 -0.51 6.16 -14.06
N ILE A 103 -1.35 7.19 -14.07
CA ILE A 103 -2.81 7.06 -13.96
C ILE A 103 -3.58 7.90 -14.99
N ASP A 104 -2.90 8.73 -15.77
CA ASP A 104 -3.51 9.65 -16.72
C ASP A 104 -3.84 9.01 -18.08
N ASP A 105 -3.32 7.82 -18.35
CA ASP A 105 -3.52 7.03 -19.58
C ASP A 105 -4.21 5.68 -19.35
N LEU A 106 -4.83 5.47 -18.19
CA LEU A 106 -5.53 4.23 -17.87
C LEU A 106 -6.64 3.93 -18.89
N PRO A 107 -6.67 2.71 -19.49
CA PRO A 107 -7.62 2.38 -20.53
C PRO A 107 -9.05 2.31 -20.00
N ASP A 108 -10.02 2.74 -20.82
CA ASP A 108 -11.44 2.73 -20.46
C ASP A 108 -12.03 1.32 -20.29
N PHE A 109 -11.39 0.32 -20.88
CA PHE A 109 -11.79 -1.09 -20.72
C PHE A 109 -11.36 -1.71 -19.39
N TYR A 110 -10.51 -1.03 -18.61
CA TYR A 110 -10.11 -1.55 -17.32
C TYR A 110 -11.22 -1.32 -16.29
N ALA A 111 -11.79 -2.39 -15.77
CA ALA A 111 -12.99 -2.34 -14.93
C ALA A 111 -12.81 -1.59 -13.60
N PHE A 112 -11.58 -1.47 -13.11
CA PHE A 112 -11.26 -0.83 -11.83
C PHE A 112 -10.63 0.55 -11.98
N LYS A 113 -10.74 1.18 -13.15
CA LYS A 113 -10.13 2.48 -13.45
C LYS A 113 -10.47 3.53 -12.39
N ASP A 114 -11.73 3.69 -12.06
CA ASP A 114 -12.18 4.71 -11.09
C ASP A 114 -11.62 4.44 -9.68
N GLN A 115 -11.58 3.16 -9.26
CA GLN A 115 -11.01 2.80 -7.97
C GLN A 115 -9.51 3.07 -7.90
N VAL A 116 -8.77 2.81 -9.00
CA VAL A 116 -7.33 3.13 -9.07
C VAL A 116 -7.12 4.63 -9.00
N LEU A 117 -7.90 5.42 -9.74
CA LEU A 117 -7.81 6.88 -9.70
C LEU A 117 -8.08 7.43 -8.29
N ASP A 118 -9.11 6.94 -7.62
CA ASP A 118 -9.44 7.34 -6.24
C ASP A 118 -8.34 6.91 -5.25
N TRP A 119 -7.74 5.73 -5.44
CA TRP A 119 -6.66 5.21 -4.61
C TRP A 119 -5.35 5.98 -4.78
N GLU A 120 -4.96 6.27 -6.01
CA GLU A 120 -3.69 6.93 -6.34
C GLU A 120 -3.72 8.44 -6.12
N LYS A 121 -4.88 9.07 -6.19
CA LYS A 121 -5.05 10.53 -6.07
C LYS A 121 -4.30 11.15 -4.88
N PRO A 122 -4.38 10.61 -3.64
CA PRO A 122 -3.67 11.20 -2.50
C PRO A 122 -2.16 11.24 -2.65
N PHE A 123 -1.57 10.34 -3.45
CA PHE A 123 -0.12 10.29 -3.66
C PHE A 123 0.40 11.36 -4.62
N TRP A 124 -0.50 12.15 -5.23
CA TRP A 124 -0.21 13.27 -6.12
C TRP A 124 -0.53 14.64 -5.50
N GLU A 125 -0.89 14.69 -4.21
CA GLU A 125 -1.33 15.92 -3.55
C GLU A 125 -0.18 16.72 -2.94
N THR A 126 0.78 16.07 -2.28
CA THR A 126 1.87 16.76 -1.56
C THR A 126 3.06 16.96 -2.46
N ARG A 127 3.02 18.04 -3.25
CA ARG A 127 4.10 18.38 -4.19
C ARG A 127 5.25 19.08 -3.49
N LEU A 128 6.49 18.64 -3.77
CA LEU A 128 7.73 19.22 -3.29
C LEU A 128 8.22 20.33 -4.24
N ASP A 129 9.19 21.14 -3.78
CA ASP A 129 9.72 22.29 -4.51
C ASP A 129 10.38 21.94 -5.86
N ASP A 130 10.93 20.72 -5.97
CA ASP A 130 11.53 20.18 -7.20
C ASP A 130 10.50 19.49 -8.12
N GLY A 131 9.25 19.50 -7.73
CA GLY A 131 8.14 18.98 -8.50
C GLY A 131 7.80 17.51 -8.21
N HIS A 132 8.62 16.79 -7.45
CA HIS A 132 8.33 15.45 -6.96
C HIS A 132 7.22 15.48 -5.89
N TYR A 133 6.84 14.31 -5.37
CA TYR A 133 5.73 14.19 -4.42
C TYR A 133 6.16 13.46 -3.15
N GLU A 134 5.88 14.04 -1.99
CA GLU A 134 6.00 13.32 -0.72
C GLU A 134 4.80 12.37 -0.59
N ALA A 135 5.04 11.10 -0.86
CA ALA A 135 3.98 10.10 -0.87
C ALA A 135 4.54 8.71 -0.57
N ALA A 136 3.72 7.89 0.09
CA ALA A 136 4.06 6.53 0.43
C ALA A 136 4.30 5.67 -0.81
N ILE A 137 5.33 4.83 -0.75
CA ILE A 137 5.61 3.75 -1.70
C ILE A 137 5.58 2.45 -0.92
N ASP A 138 4.94 1.42 -1.46
CA ASP A 138 5.03 0.07 -0.91
C ASP A 138 6.27 -0.66 -1.47
N THR A 139 6.11 -1.63 -2.34
CA THR A 139 7.18 -2.42 -2.96
C THR A 139 7.35 -2.14 -4.46
N THR A 140 6.65 -1.14 -4.97
CA THR A 140 6.79 -0.67 -6.34
C THR A 140 8.16 -0.02 -6.57
N PHE A 141 8.55 0.13 -7.82
CA PHE A 141 9.89 0.54 -8.25
C PHE A 141 10.48 1.71 -7.42
N ALA A 142 11.40 1.38 -6.52
CA ALA A 142 12.04 2.38 -5.65
C ALA A 142 13.48 2.01 -5.27
N LEU A 143 14.33 3.04 -5.15
CA LEU A 143 15.68 2.96 -4.58
C LEU A 143 15.57 3.12 -3.07
N TYR A 144 16.09 2.16 -2.33
CA TYR A 144 16.10 2.11 -0.87
C TYR A 144 17.47 2.51 -0.31
N ARG A 145 17.47 3.22 0.81
CA ARG A 145 18.68 3.41 1.63
C ARG A 145 19.04 2.14 2.37
N PRO A 146 20.33 1.97 2.73
CA PRO A 146 20.74 0.91 3.66
C PRO A 146 19.99 0.98 5.00
N GLY A 147 19.75 -0.19 5.60
CA GLY A 147 19.14 -0.34 6.91
C GLY A 147 17.66 0.00 6.98
N VAL A 148 16.92 -0.05 5.85
CA VAL A 148 15.47 0.21 5.82
C VAL A 148 14.70 -1.10 5.97
N HIS A 149 13.91 -1.23 7.04
CA HIS A 149 13.09 -2.39 7.34
C HIS A 149 11.60 -2.09 7.19
N CYS A 150 10.84 -3.08 6.73
CA CYS A 150 9.42 -2.94 6.40
C CYS A 150 8.48 -2.86 7.62
N ASP A 151 8.95 -3.16 8.81
CA ASP A 151 8.22 -3.09 10.08
C ASP A 151 8.44 -1.76 10.84
N GLU A 152 9.23 -0.84 10.29
CA GLU A 152 9.52 0.44 10.88
C GLU A 152 8.55 1.53 10.39
N GLU A 153 8.18 2.48 11.27
CA GLU A 153 7.36 3.65 10.90
C GLU A 153 8.00 4.45 9.76
N ARG A 154 9.34 4.58 9.74
CA ARG A 154 10.06 5.31 8.70
C ARG A 154 9.97 4.67 7.32
N TRP A 155 9.52 3.41 7.20
CA TRP A 155 9.25 2.72 5.94
C TRP A 155 8.41 3.55 4.98
N TRP A 156 7.42 4.27 5.50
CA TRP A 156 6.47 5.05 4.70
C TRP A 156 7.00 6.44 4.28
N ARG A 157 8.18 6.85 4.76
CA ARG A 157 8.80 8.12 4.39
C ARG A 157 9.46 7.99 3.03
N SER A 158 8.71 8.24 1.98
CA SER A 158 9.16 8.07 0.61
C SER A 158 8.81 9.25 -0.29
N ILE A 159 9.48 9.32 -1.43
CA ILE A 159 9.26 10.31 -2.47
C ILE A 159 8.92 9.59 -3.75
N ARG A 160 7.83 9.99 -4.40
CA ARG A 160 7.46 9.58 -5.74
C ARG A 160 7.92 10.64 -6.74
N THR A 161 8.53 10.20 -7.83
CA THR A 161 9.03 11.10 -8.88
C THR A 161 7.90 11.74 -9.67
N ALA A 162 8.16 12.94 -10.23
CA ALA A 162 7.27 13.57 -11.21
C ALA A 162 7.50 12.99 -12.60
N PRO A 163 6.51 13.07 -13.51
CA PRO A 163 6.71 12.78 -14.92
C PRO A 163 7.89 13.59 -15.51
N PRO A 164 8.67 13.06 -16.46
CA PRO A 164 8.43 11.79 -17.16
C PRO A 164 8.91 10.52 -16.43
N TYR A 165 9.53 10.64 -15.27
CA TYR A 165 9.99 9.51 -14.48
C TYR A 165 8.80 8.82 -13.80
N SER A 166 8.11 7.97 -14.54
CA SER A 166 6.94 7.23 -14.08
C SER A 166 7.01 5.75 -14.49
N ALA A 167 6.27 4.93 -13.78
CA ALA A 167 6.09 3.51 -14.08
C ALA A 167 4.61 3.22 -14.39
N ILE A 168 4.38 2.11 -15.07
CA ILE A 168 3.04 1.54 -15.28
C ILE A 168 2.88 0.31 -14.40
N HIS A 169 1.73 0.16 -13.80
CA HIS A 169 1.33 -1.07 -13.11
C HIS A 169 0.58 -1.93 -14.13
N LEU A 170 1.24 -2.95 -14.66
CA LEU A 170 0.77 -3.75 -15.80
C LEU A 170 -0.66 -4.29 -15.65
N PRO A 171 -1.10 -4.75 -14.45
CA PRO A 171 -2.48 -5.18 -14.23
C PRO A 171 -3.53 -4.12 -14.57
N TRP A 172 -3.22 -2.82 -14.46
CA TRP A 172 -4.18 -1.75 -14.77
C TRP A 172 -4.42 -1.55 -16.28
N TYR A 173 -3.58 -2.17 -17.12
CA TYR A 173 -3.65 -2.11 -18.57
C TYR A 173 -4.18 -3.41 -19.19
N GLN A 174 -4.56 -4.38 -18.35
CA GLN A 174 -5.14 -5.64 -18.81
C GLN A 174 -6.62 -5.50 -19.16
N ASN A 175 -7.02 -6.19 -20.21
CA ASN A 175 -8.44 -6.29 -20.57
C ASN A 175 -9.15 -7.26 -19.63
N THR A 176 -9.87 -6.71 -18.65
CA THR A 176 -10.61 -7.49 -17.64
C THR A 176 -11.72 -8.36 -18.23
N SER A 177 -12.16 -8.09 -19.47
CA SER A 177 -13.15 -8.91 -20.18
C SER A 177 -12.55 -10.08 -20.95
N ASN A 178 -11.21 -10.14 -21.08
CA ASN A 178 -10.51 -11.18 -21.82
C ASN A 178 -9.23 -11.58 -21.08
N ILE A 179 -9.40 -12.35 -20.00
CA ILE A 179 -8.31 -12.82 -19.17
C ILE A 179 -7.49 -13.92 -19.85
N THR A 180 -6.17 -13.87 -19.72
CA THR A 180 -5.27 -14.91 -20.24
C THR A 180 -5.26 -16.16 -19.35
N ALA A 181 -4.66 -17.26 -19.84
CA ALA A 181 -4.47 -18.45 -19.04
C ALA A 181 -3.58 -18.21 -17.81
N GLU A 182 -2.61 -17.30 -17.92
CA GLU A 182 -1.72 -16.85 -16.83
C GLU A 182 -2.53 -16.08 -15.79
N ASP A 183 -3.35 -15.11 -16.20
CA ASP A 183 -4.20 -14.35 -15.29
C ASP A 183 -5.15 -15.26 -14.52
N ALA A 184 -5.78 -16.21 -15.24
CA ALA A 184 -6.68 -17.19 -14.64
C ALA A 184 -5.96 -18.13 -13.64
N TYR A 185 -4.70 -18.47 -13.93
CA TYR A 185 -3.86 -19.24 -12.99
C TYR A 185 -3.53 -18.41 -11.75
N TYR A 186 -3.04 -17.18 -11.95
CA TYR A 186 -2.69 -16.26 -10.87
C TYR A 186 -3.87 -16.02 -9.93
N GLN A 187 -5.06 -15.74 -10.46
CA GLN A 187 -6.28 -15.56 -9.66
C GLN A 187 -6.58 -16.75 -8.75
N ARG A 188 -6.41 -17.98 -9.27
CA ARG A 188 -6.61 -19.19 -8.45
C ARG A 188 -5.53 -19.35 -7.39
N ALA A 189 -4.29 -18.99 -7.72
CA ALA A 189 -3.15 -19.13 -6.80
C ALA A 189 -3.21 -18.13 -5.64
N VAL A 190 -3.78 -16.93 -5.87
CA VAL A 190 -3.93 -15.88 -4.85
C VAL A 190 -5.31 -15.83 -4.20
N ALA A 191 -6.19 -16.76 -4.53
CA ALA A 191 -7.52 -16.85 -3.92
C ALA A 191 -7.40 -16.98 -2.40
N GLY A 192 -7.92 -15.99 -1.67
CA GLY A 192 -7.82 -15.90 -0.20
C GLY A 192 -6.61 -15.12 0.32
N LEU A 193 -5.72 -14.63 -0.54
CA LEU A 193 -4.72 -13.62 -0.20
C LEU A 193 -5.31 -12.22 -0.46
N SER A 194 -4.94 -11.24 0.36
CA SER A 194 -5.38 -9.86 0.16
C SER A 194 -4.60 -9.23 -1.02
N SER A 195 -5.09 -9.46 -2.24
CA SER A 195 -4.68 -8.70 -3.42
C SER A 195 -5.79 -7.71 -3.76
N GLN A 196 -5.50 -6.43 -3.70
CA GLN A 196 -6.50 -5.36 -3.96
C GLN A 196 -6.89 -5.27 -5.44
N TRP A 197 -6.07 -5.81 -6.35
CA TRP A 197 -6.21 -5.66 -7.80
C TRP A 197 -6.33 -6.99 -8.54
N SER A 198 -6.64 -8.09 -7.83
CA SER A 198 -6.93 -9.36 -8.51
C SER A 198 -8.22 -9.25 -9.31
N ILE A 199 -8.18 -9.66 -10.57
CA ILE A 199 -9.33 -9.74 -11.47
C ILE A 199 -10.25 -10.88 -11.01
N THR A 200 -10.86 -10.74 -9.85
CA THR A 200 -12.01 -11.55 -9.46
C THR A 200 -13.26 -10.88 -10.05
N ASP A 201 -14.25 -11.65 -10.47
CA ASP A 201 -15.49 -11.19 -11.11
C ASP A 201 -15.85 -9.74 -10.67
N PRO A 202 -15.85 -8.74 -11.57
CA PRO A 202 -16.09 -7.34 -11.24
C PRO A 202 -17.40 -7.12 -10.47
N VAL A 203 -18.40 -7.98 -10.70
CA VAL A 203 -19.69 -7.93 -9.99
C VAL A 203 -19.53 -8.39 -8.55
N LEU A 204 -18.74 -9.44 -8.30
CA LEU A 204 -18.47 -9.94 -6.95
C LEU A 204 -17.69 -8.94 -6.12
N LEU A 205 -16.66 -8.32 -6.71
CA LEU A 205 -15.84 -7.28 -6.06
C LEU A 205 -16.63 -6.00 -5.79
N LYS A 206 -17.48 -5.58 -6.73
CA LYS A 206 -18.36 -4.44 -6.54
C LYS A 206 -19.32 -4.68 -5.37
N ASN A 207 -19.86 -5.89 -5.27
CA ASN A 207 -20.75 -6.27 -4.18
C ASN A 207 -20.00 -6.34 -2.84
N GLN A 208 -18.78 -6.92 -2.81
CA GLN A 208 -17.95 -6.97 -1.61
C GLN A 208 -17.51 -5.58 -1.17
N ASN A 209 -17.15 -4.70 -2.11
CA ASN A 209 -16.76 -3.33 -1.80
C ASN A 209 -17.95 -2.53 -1.26
N THR A 210 -19.15 -2.71 -1.80
CA THR A 210 -20.38 -2.11 -1.29
C THR A 210 -20.67 -2.59 0.14
N GLU A 211 -20.52 -3.88 0.41
CA GLU A 211 -20.70 -4.46 1.73
C GLU A 211 -19.68 -3.92 2.75
N LEU A 212 -18.41 -3.85 2.37
CA LEU A 212 -17.35 -3.25 3.18
C LEU A 212 -17.61 -1.77 3.48
N GLN A 213 -18.08 -0.99 2.50
CA GLN A 213 -18.47 0.40 2.70
C GLN A 213 -19.62 0.52 3.71
N HIS A 214 -20.61 -0.36 3.66
CA HIS A 214 -21.70 -0.41 4.64
C HIS A 214 -21.17 -0.75 6.05
N GLN A 215 -20.27 -1.70 6.17
CA GLN A 215 -19.64 -2.09 7.44
C GLN A 215 -18.80 -0.93 8.03
N ILE A 216 -18.01 -0.24 7.21
CA ILE A 216 -17.26 0.95 7.62
C ILE A 216 -18.20 2.07 8.10
N ALA A 217 -19.31 2.30 7.40
CA ALA A 217 -20.29 3.29 7.79
C ALA A 217 -20.97 2.94 9.13
N ALA A 218 -21.27 1.65 9.34
CA ALA A 218 -21.82 1.16 10.60
C ALA A 218 -20.83 1.33 11.76
N LEU A 219 -19.59 0.92 11.59
CA LEU A 219 -18.53 1.10 12.60
C LEU A 219 -18.27 2.57 12.93
N LYS A 220 -18.28 3.46 11.94
CA LYS A 220 -18.15 4.91 12.17
C LYS A 220 -19.31 5.47 13.01
N ARG A 221 -20.54 4.98 12.82
CA ARG A 221 -21.70 5.36 13.66
C ARG A 221 -21.51 4.88 15.09
N GLU A 222 -21.14 3.62 15.27
CA GLU A 222 -20.89 3.03 16.58
C GLU A 222 -19.80 3.76 17.35
N ILE A 223 -18.68 4.10 16.70
CA ILE A 223 -17.61 4.92 17.28
C ILE A 223 -18.13 6.30 17.70
N SER A 224 -19.00 6.92 16.88
CA SER A 224 -19.59 8.22 17.21
C SER A 224 -20.51 8.14 18.43
N GLU A 225 -21.32 7.09 18.53
CA GLU A 225 -22.19 6.83 19.67
C GLU A 225 -21.39 6.55 20.96
N LEU A 226 -20.34 5.74 20.85
CA LEU A 226 -19.45 5.47 22.00
C LEU A 226 -18.75 6.75 22.50
N LYS A 227 -18.26 7.60 21.58
CA LYS A 227 -17.67 8.90 21.92
C LYS A 227 -18.69 9.83 22.59
N ALA A 228 -19.91 9.91 22.07
CA ALA A 228 -20.99 10.70 22.65
C ALA A 228 -21.35 10.22 24.06
N ASN A 229 -21.45 8.90 24.26
CA ASN A 229 -21.71 8.29 25.57
C ASN A 229 -20.57 8.54 26.56
N GLN A 230 -19.32 8.50 26.10
CA GLN A 230 -18.15 8.80 26.93
C GLN A 230 -18.16 10.27 27.41
N VAL A 231 -18.51 11.21 26.53
CA VAL A 231 -18.67 12.64 26.89
C VAL A 231 -19.79 12.82 27.91
N VAL A 232 -20.95 12.18 27.70
CA VAL A 232 -22.08 12.25 28.63
C VAL A 232 -21.70 11.66 29.99
N ASN A 233 -20.97 10.55 30.03
CA ASN A 233 -20.56 9.95 31.29
C ASN A 233 -19.51 10.81 32.01
N SER A 234 -18.58 11.42 31.29
CA SER A 234 -17.61 12.38 31.85
C SER A 234 -18.33 13.61 32.43
N ALA A 235 -19.31 14.17 31.72
CA ALA A 235 -20.10 15.30 32.19
C ALA A 235 -20.91 14.94 33.46
N LYS A 236 -21.54 13.76 33.50
CA LYS A 236 -22.24 13.25 34.71
C LYS A 236 -21.28 13.06 35.87
N GLY A 237 -20.04 12.59 35.61
CA GLY A 237 -18.98 12.47 36.61
C GLY A 237 -18.60 13.82 37.20
N MET A 238 -18.37 14.84 36.35
CA MET A 238 -18.04 16.21 36.79
C MET A 238 -19.16 16.86 37.61
N VAL A 239 -20.40 16.68 37.18
CA VAL A 239 -21.57 17.19 37.95
C VAL A 239 -21.67 16.49 39.29
N LYS A 240 -21.43 15.18 39.35
CA LYS A 240 -21.45 14.43 40.62
C LYS A 240 -20.35 14.93 41.57
N THR A 241 -19.12 15.09 41.07
CA THR A 241 -17.97 15.59 41.86
C THR A 241 -18.22 17.03 42.30
N GLY A 242 -18.76 17.87 41.44
CA GLY A 242 -19.18 19.25 41.79
C GLY A 242 -20.24 19.31 42.89
N LEU A 243 -21.24 18.41 42.83
CA LEU A 243 -22.26 18.33 43.89
C LEU A 243 -21.74 17.79 45.22
N GLU A 244 -20.74 16.88 45.17
CA GLU A 244 -20.05 16.38 46.34
C GLU A 244 -19.19 17.45 46.99
N SER A 245 -18.47 18.26 46.22
CA SER A 245 -17.61 19.36 46.73
C SER A 245 -18.44 20.49 47.36
N VAL A 246 -19.69 20.69 46.96
CA VAL A 246 -20.58 21.73 47.53
C VAL A 246 -21.49 21.17 48.64
N GLY A 247 -21.37 19.90 49.02
CA GLY A 247 -22.15 19.29 50.12
C GLY A 247 -23.64 19.06 49.76
N MET A 248 -24.04 19.27 48.51
CA MET A 248 -25.46 19.18 48.09
C MET A 248 -25.93 17.77 47.70
N LEU A 249 -25.04 16.78 47.72
CA LEU A 249 -25.39 15.41 47.25
C LEU A 249 -26.46 14.75 48.15
N ASN A 250 -26.40 15.00 49.43
CA ASN A 250 -27.36 14.47 50.38
C ASN A 250 -28.74 15.10 50.22
N VAL A 251 -28.83 16.40 49.89
CA VAL A 251 -30.08 17.11 49.61
C VAL A 251 -30.76 16.57 48.35
N VAL A 252 -29.98 16.29 47.29
CA VAL A 252 -30.52 15.71 46.06
C VAL A 252 -30.98 14.26 46.24
N ARG A 253 -30.31 13.48 47.09
CA ARG A 253 -30.75 12.11 47.43
C ARG A 253 -32.07 12.12 48.24
N GLU A 254 -32.21 13.03 49.18
CA GLU A 254 -33.40 13.16 50.00
C GLU A 254 -34.60 13.64 49.17
N LEU A 255 -34.43 14.61 48.27
CA LEU A 255 -35.45 15.03 47.33
C LEU A 255 -35.90 13.92 46.39
N ARG A 256 -35.01 13.12 45.84
CA ARG A 256 -35.32 11.95 45.01
C ARG A 256 -36.11 10.87 45.78
N SER A 257 -35.76 10.65 47.05
CA SER A 257 -36.48 9.67 47.89
C SER A 257 -37.92 10.10 48.19
N ARG A 258 -38.15 11.41 48.37
CA ARG A 258 -39.50 11.99 48.57
C ARG A 258 -40.37 11.96 47.32
N LEU A 259 -39.77 12.14 46.13
CA LEU A 259 -40.49 12.07 44.84
C LEU A 259 -40.87 10.64 44.42
N ARG A 260 -40.20 9.61 44.93
CA ARG A 260 -40.55 8.20 44.66
C ARG A 260 -41.57 7.61 45.61
N ARG A 261 -42.02 8.38 46.63
CA ARG A 261 -43.05 7.99 47.61
C ARG A 261 -44.42 8.66 47.37
N LYS A 262 -44.53 9.41 46.28
CA LYS A 262 -45.78 9.91 45.72
C LYS A 262 -46.06 9.19 44.39
#